data_b17bfaccb5e98b16e3c3bc44403c96c5
#
_entry.id   b17bfaccb5e98b16e3c3bc44403c96c5
#
_cell.length_a   1.000
_cell.length_b   1.000
_cell.length_c   1.000
_cell.angle_alpha   90.00
_cell.angle_beta   90.00
_cell.angle_gamma   90.00
#
_symmetry.space_group_name_H-M   'P 1'
#
loop_
_entity.id
_entity.type
_entity.pdbx_description
1 polymer ?
#
loop_
_entity_poly.entity_id
_entity_poly.type
_entity_poly.pdbx_seq_one_letter_code
_entity_poly.pdbx_strand_id
1 'polypeptide(L)'
;MLYLGHAQLPEPTVLPLAAYAAALVVPAMAIAGLLLGGAWTAMLPLVVFGAVPLAELFLTGTTDNPGPEDERKRRGAWAFDAVLYAQVPLQWTILGIYLWGVSQGSWVAWSLVGATATAGLACGSLGINVAHELGHRPQTAPRWASWALLLSTHYLHFSIEHNRGHHARVATPDDPATARLGETVFAFWVRSIRDSWRSAWALEDHRLRKLAHPRRSPHNMMVRFTAVQVLSVLGVGLVLGPVAAGALL
;
A
#
# COMPACT_ATOMS: atom_id res chain seq x y z
N MET A 1 -20.11 -7.81 -53.86
CA MET A 1 -19.10 -7.03 -53.14
C MET A 1 -19.83 -6.22 -52.08
N LEU A 2 -20.02 -6.84 -50.87
CA LEU A 2 -20.78 -6.24 -49.77
C LEU A 2 -19.78 -5.52 -48.86
N TYR A 3 -19.83 -4.19 -48.83
CA TYR A 3 -19.15 -3.34 -47.88
C TYR A 3 -19.77 -3.60 -46.50
N LEU A 4 -19.09 -4.40 -45.66
CA LEU A 4 -19.37 -4.43 -44.23
C LEU A 4 -18.84 -3.12 -43.65
N GLY A 5 -19.79 -2.22 -43.33
CA GLY A 5 -19.47 -1.00 -42.56
C GLY A 5 -18.72 -1.37 -41.29
N HIS A 6 -17.52 -0.84 -41.12
CA HIS A 6 -16.82 -0.87 -39.86
C HIS A 6 -17.71 -0.14 -38.84
N ALA A 7 -18.37 -0.90 -37.96
CA ALA A 7 -18.94 -0.33 -36.76
C ALA A 7 -17.78 0.35 -36.02
N GLN A 8 -17.80 1.67 -35.97
CA GLN A 8 -16.88 2.42 -35.13
C GLN A 8 -17.13 1.94 -33.68
N LEU A 9 -16.16 1.26 -33.11
CA LEU A 9 -16.17 0.95 -31.68
C LEU A 9 -16.28 2.29 -30.93
N PRO A 10 -17.13 2.38 -29.89
CA PRO A 10 -17.23 3.60 -29.10
C PRO A 10 -15.85 4.01 -28.63
N GLU A 11 -15.55 5.29 -28.74
CA GLU A 11 -14.31 5.87 -28.20
C GLU A 11 -14.18 5.49 -26.71
N PRO A 12 -13.05 4.96 -26.26
CA PRO A 12 -12.88 4.53 -24.88
C PRO A 12 -13.10 5.73 -23.94
N THR A 13 -14.08 5.60 -23.06
CA THR A 13 -14.41 6.63 -22.07
C THR A 13 -13.28 6.76 -21.06
N VAL A 14 -12.50 7.81 -21.23
CA VAL A 14 -11.40 8.17 -20.32
C VAL A 14 -12.01 8.60 -18.97
N LEU A 15 -11.74 7.86 -17.90
CA LEU A 15 -12.07 8.31 -16.55
C LEU A 15 -11.43 9.69 -16.30
N PRO A 16 -12.21 10.73 -16.04
CA PRO A 16 -11.68 12.06 -15.81
C PRO A 16 -10.81 12.07 -14.53
N LEU A 17 -9.91 13.05 -14.41
CA LEU A 17 -9.08 13.23 -13.20
C LEU A 17 -9.90 13.18 -11.91
N ALA A 18 -11.14 13.68 -11.93
CA ALA A 18 -12.06 13.63 -10.80
C ALA A 18 -12.34 12.20 -10.30
N ALA A 19 -12.43 11.21 -11.19
CA ALA A 19 -12.61 9.82 -10.79
C ALA A 19 -11.35 9.24 -10.12
N TYR A 20 -10.16 9.64 -10.53
CA TYR A 20 -8.91 9.30 -9.83
C TYR A 20 -8.82 10.01 -8.48
N ALA A 21 -9.21 11.27 -8.41
CA ALA A 21 -9.24 12.04 -7.17
C ALA A 21 -10.26 11.48 -6.16
N ALA A 22 -11.29 10.73 -6.61
CA ALA A 22 -12.19 10.00 -5.72
C ALA A 22 -11.47 9.00 -4.80
N ALA A 23 -10.29 8.52 -5.18
CA ALA A 23 -9.44 7.70 -4.29
C ALA A 23 -9.05 8.43 -3.00
N LEU A 24 -9.03 9.77 -2.99
CA LEU A 24 -8.75 10.59 -1.80
C LEU A 24 -9.93 10.60 -0.79
N VAL A 25 -11.11 10.19 -1.21
CA VAL A 25 -12.28 10.06 -0.29
C VAL A 25 -11.98 9.01 0.78
N VAL A 26 -11.28 7.94 0.44
CA VAL A 26 -11.00 6.84 1.38
C VAL A 26 -10.13 7.29 2.55
N PRO A 27 -8.96 7.91 2.35
CA PRO A 27 -8.18 8.44 3.48
C PRO A 27 -8.90 9.58 4.21
N ALA A 28 -9.72 10.41 3.53
CA ALA A 28 -10.53 11.42 4.19
C ALA A 28 -11.56 10.79 5.14
N MET A 29 -12.22 9.69 4.72
CA MET A 29 -13.13 8.92 5.56
C MET A 29 -12.41 8.30 6.77
N ALA A 30 -11.21 7.75 6.57
CA ALA A 30 -10.40 7.21 7.66
C ALA A 30 -10.10 8.29 8.71
N ILE A 31 -9.63 9.45 8.26
CA ILE A 31 -9.35 10.61 9.14
C ILE A 31 -10.62 11.04 9.89
N ALA A 32 -11.72 11.24 9.17
CA ALA A 32 -12.99 11.65 9.78
C ALA A 32 -13.49 10.63 10.81
N GLY A 33 -13.46 9.33 10.49
CA GLY A 33 -13.87 8.26 11.39
C GLY A 33 -13.04 8.19 12.68
N LEU A 34 -11.74 8.34 12.57
CA LEU A 34 -10.84 8.36 13.74
C LEU A 34 -11.06 9.61 14.63
N LEU A 35 -11.28 10.77 14.03
CA LEU A 35 -11.52 12.02 14.76
C LEU A 35 -12.90 12.06 15.44
N LEU A 36 -13.94 11.54 14.78
CA LEU A 36 -15.29 11.46 15.35
C LEU A 36 -15.39 10.44 16.48
N GLY A 37 -14.56 9.38 16.44
CA GLY A 37 -14.54 8.36 17.48
C GLY A 37 -15.80 7.48 17.51
N GLY A 38 -15.98 6.70 18.58
CA GLY A 38 -17.16 5.85 18.76
C GLY A 38 -17.43 4.93 17.57
N ALA A 39 -18.66 4.85 17.08
CA ALA A 39 -19.06 4.01 15.95
C ALA A 39 -18.36 4.40 14.63
N TRP A 40 -17.99 5.66 14.49
CA TRP A 40 -17.36 6.17 13.29
C TRP A 40 -15.96 5.59 13.04
N THR A 41 -15.31 5.08 14.08
CA THR A 41 -13.99 4.41 13.92
C THR A 41 -14.05 3.20 13.00
N ALA A 42 -15.20 2.55 12.85
CA ALA A 42 -15.42 1.40 11.97
C ALA A 42 -15.93 1.79 10.56
N MET A 43 -16.08 3.09 10.27
CA MET A 43 -16.69 3.55 9.01
C MET A 43 -15.96 3.02 7.78
N LEU A 44 -14.62 3.09 7.74
CA LEU A 44 -13.85 2.63 6.60
C LEU A 44 -13.98 1.12 6.37
N PRO A 45 -13.76 0.23 7.36
CA PRO A 45 -14.01 -1.20 7.18
C PRO A 45 -15.43 -1.53 6.72
N LEU A 46 -16.44 -0.87 7.26
CA LEU A 46 -17.84 -1.09 6.86
C LEU A 46 -18.11 -0.65 5.42
N VAL A 47 -17.49 0.43 4.96
CA VAL A 47 -17.61 0.85 3.56
C VAL A 47 -16.89 -0.13 2.65
N VAL A 48 -15.63 -0.47 2.95
CA VAL A 48 -14.80 -1.32 2.07
C VAL A 48 -15.31 -2.75 1.99
N PHE A 49 -15.71 -3.36 3.12
CA PHE A 49 -16.15 -4.75 3.16
C PHE A 49 -17.67 -4.93 3.14
N GLY A 50 -18.43 -3.85 3.27
CA GLY A 50 -19.89 -3.88 3.24
C GLY A 50 -20.47 -3.10 2.06
N ALA A 51 -20.37 -1.76 2.10
CA ALA A 51 -21.05 -0.92 1.11
C ALA A 51 -20.50 -1.11 -0.32
N VAL A 52 -19.18 -1.24 -0.51
CA VAL A 52 -18.58 -1.44 -1.84
C VAL A 52 -19.01 -2.78 -2.43
N PRO A 53 -18.86 -3.94 -1.79
CA PRO A 53 -19.32 -5.21 -2.34
C PRO A 53 -20.84 -5.23 -2.62
N LEU A 54 -21.63 -4.60 -1.76
CA LEU A 54 -23.07 -4.47 -2.01
C LEU A 54 -23.38 -3.60 -3.25
N ALA A 55 -22.68 -2.51 -3.42
CA ALA A 55 -22.82 -1.66 -4.61
C ALA A 55 -22.42 -2.39 -5.90
N GLU A 56 -21.37 -3.22 -5.85
CA GLU A 56 -20.91 -4.02 -7.00
C GLU A 56 -21.99 -5.01 -7.51
N LEU A 57 -22.92 -5.45 -6.65
CA LEU A 57 -24.03 -6.30 -7.08
C LEU A 57 -25.01 -5.57 -8.02
N PHE A 58 -25.02 -4.25 -8.00
CA PHE A 58 -25.96 -3.41 -8.78
C PHE A 58 -25.26 -2.56 -9.84
N LEU A 59 -23.93 -2.47 -9.80
CA LEU A 59 -23.15 -1.69 -10.75
C LEU A 59 -22.53 -2.63 -11.79
N THR A 60 -22.70 -2.28 -13.04
CA THR A 60 -21.99 -2.96 -14.13
C THR A 60 -20.61 -2.31 -14.31
N GLY A 61 -19.55 -3.13 -14.18
CA GLY A 61 -18.21 -2.67 -14.51
C GLY A 61 -18.04 -2.39 -15.99
N THR A 62 -17.11 -1.52 -16.35
CA THR A 62 -16.66 -1.33 -17.74
C THR A 62 -15.36 -2.11 -17.98
N THR A 63 -15.23 -2.71 -19.15
CA THR A 63 -14.00 -3.35 -19.63
C THR A 63 -13.18 -2.41 -20.51
N ASP A 64 -13.62 -1.16 -20.68
CA ASP A 64 -12.98 -0.19 -21.55
C ASP A 64 -11.63 0.24 -20.97
N ASN A 65 -10.58 0.10 -21.77
CA ASN A 65 -9.25 0.61 -21.45
C ASN A 65 -9.00 1.91 -22.22
N PRO A 66 -8.22 2.84 -21.65
CA PRO A 66 -7.83 4.04 -22.38
C PRO A 66 -7.04 3.66 -23.64
N GLY A 67 -7.31 4.37 -24.74
CA GLY A 67 -6.54 4.21 -25.96
C GLY A 67 -5.08 4.63 -25.77
N PRO A 68 -4.16 4.18 -26.68
CA PRO A 68 -2.72 4.47 -26.56
C PRO A 68 -2.38 5.97 -26.52
N GLU A 69 -3.18 6.81 -27.15
CA GLU A 69 -3.00 8.26 -27.14
C GLU A 69 -3.37 8.88 -25.79
N ASP A 70 -4.49 8.45 -25.21
CA ASP A 70 -4.94 8.89 -23.90
C ASP A 70 -4.00 8.41 -22.79
N GLU A 71 -3.52 7.18 -22.90
CA GLU A 71 -2.51 6.65 -22.00
C GLU A 71 -1.22 7.52 -22.03
N ARG A 72 -0.79 7.94 -23.23
CA ARG A 72 0.37 8.81 -23.41
C ARG A 72 0.17 10.19 -22.81
N LYS A 73 -1.02 10.79 -22.99
CA LYS A 73 -1.39 12.07 -22.37
C LYS A 73 -1.37 11.99 -20.82
N ARG A 74 -1.87 10.88 -20.26
CA ARG A 74 -1.93 10.66 -18.81
C ARG A 74 -0.56 10.43 -18.19
N ARG A 75 0.34 9.67 -18.82
CA ARG A 75 1.70 9.41 -18.33
C ARG A 75 2.52 10.66 -18.05
N GLY A 76 2.22 11.78 -18.73
CA GLY A 76 2.90 13.07 -18.52
C GLY A 76 2.13 14.06 -17.65
N ALA A 77 0.92 13.74 -17.22
CA ALA A 77 0.07 14.69 -16.51
C ALA A 77 0.36 14.65 -14.99
N TRP A 78 1.03 15.68 -14.49
CA TRP A 78 1.40 15.86 -13.09
C TRP A 78 0.21 15.73 -12.11
N ALA A 79 -1.01 16.01 -12.56
CA ALA A 79 -2.21 15.95 -11.74
C ALA A 79 -2.52 14.53 -11.23
N PHE A 80 -2.24 13.49 -12.01
CA PHE A 80 -2.36 12.09 -11.56
C PHE A 80 -1.27 11.75 -10.54
N ASP A 81 -0.06 12.26 -10.77
CA ASP A 81 1.04 12.11 -9.81
C ASP A 81 0.73 12.79 -8.49
N ALA A 82 0.11 13.98 -8.53
CA ALA A 82 -0.28 14.71 -7.33
C ALA A 82 -1.25 13.90 -6.44
N VAL A 83 -2.19 13.12 -7.03
CA VAL A 83 -3.07 12.23 -6.28
C VAL A 83 -2.27 11.12 -5.57
N LEU A 84 -1.28 10.54 -6.24
CA LEU A 84 -0.41 9.52 -5.64
C LEU A 84 0.45 10.10 -4.52
N TYR A 85 1.08 11.26 -4.74
CA TYR A 85 1.90 11.90 -3.71
C TYR A 85 1.09 12.41 -2.52
N ALA A 86 -0.17 12.82 -2.72
CA ALA A 86 -1.06 13.21 -1.64
C ALA A 86 -1.34 12.08 -0.63
N GLN A 87 -1.25 10.82 -1.07
CA GLN A 87 -1.43 9.67 -0.18
C GLN A 87 -0.36 9.62 0.92
N VAL A 88 0.85 10.12 0.67
CA VAL A 88 1.92 10.09 1.68
C VAL A 88 1.56 10.90 2.93
N PRO A 89 1.27 12.21 2.86
CA PRO A 89 0.87 12.97 4.04
C PRO A 89 -0.46 12.49 4.64
N LEU A 90 -1.43 12.05 3.82
CA LEU A 90 -2.70 11.53 4.31
C LEU A 90 -2.51 10.27 5.14
N GLN A 91 -1.71 9.32 4.69
CA GLN A 91 -1.43 8.09 5.44
C GLN A 91 -0.69 8.37 6.75
N TRP A 92 0.29 9.25 6.75
CA TRP A 92 0.99 9.64 7.98
C TRP A 92 0.07 10.40 8.93
N THR A 93 -0.90 11.17 8.43
CA THR A 93 -1.94 11.80 9.24
C THR A 93 -2.84 10.76 9.90
N ILE A 94 -3.31 9.75 9.14
CA ILE A 94 -4.12 8.65 9.67
C ILE A 94 -3.36 7.92 10.78
N LEU A 95 -2.12 7.53 10.52
CA LEU A 95 -1.28 6.84 11.47
C LEU A 95 -1.01 7.70 12.72
N GLY A 96 -0.73 8.99 12.55
CA GLY A 96 -0.51 9.93 13.63
C GLY A 96 -1.74 10.08 14.53
N ILE A 97 -2.94 10.25 13.96
CA ILE A 97 -4.21 10.32 14.71
C ILE A 97 -4.44 9.01 15.46
N TYR A 98 -4.23 7.86 14.81
CA TYR A 98 -4.40 6.55 15.42
C TYR A 98 -3.44 6.37 16.61
N LEU A 99 -2.15 6.57 16.43
CA LEU A 99 -1.15 6.38 17.50
C LEU A 99 -1.36 7.36 18.66
N TRP A 100 -1.71 8.61 18.36
CA TRP A 100 -2.07 9.60 19.37
C TRP A 100 -3.30 9.16 20.16
N GLY A 101 -4.39 8.77 19.48
CA GLY A 101 -5.61 8.29 20.11
C GLY A 101 -5.38 7.07 21.01
N VAL A 102 -4.53 6.12 20.56
CA VAL A 102 -4.11 4.97 21.38
C VAL A 102 -3.34 5.43 22.61
N SER A 103 -2.40 6.35 22.47
CA SER A 103 -1.60 6.86 23.59
C SER A 103 -2.42 7.58 24.65
N GLN A 104 -3.52 8.26 24.25
CA GLN A 104 -4.43 8.98 25.13
C GLN A 104 -5.56 8.10 25.68
N GLY A 105 -5.67 6.85 25.24
CA GLY A 105 -6.82 6.00 25.58
C GLY A 105 -8.15 6.54 25.06
N SER A 106 -8.13 7.23 23.91
CA SER A 106 -9.30 7.93 23.35
C SER A 106 -10.41 6.96 22.92
N TRP A 107 -10.10 5.69 22.73
CA TRP A 107 -11.07 4.69 22.27
C TRP A 107 -11.18 3.55 23.26
N VAL A 108 -12.43 3.14 23.51
CA VAL A 108 -12.75 2.02 24.39
C VAL A 108 -13.07 0.77 23.57
N ALA A 109 -12.66 -0.40 24.05
CA ALA A 109 -13.05 -1.73 23.54
C ALA A 109 -13.32 -1.78 22.01
N TRP A 110 -14.57 -1.85 21.63
CA TRP A 110 -14.99 -2.01 20.23
C TRP A 110 -14.58 -0.83 19.31
N SER A 111 -14.55 0.40 19.83
CA SER A 111 -14.11 1.56 19.03
C SER A 111 -12.58 1.54 18.77
N LEU A 112 -11.80 0.95 19.68
CA LEU A 112 -10.39 0.68 19.45
C LEU A 112 -10.21 -0.37 18.34
N VAL A 113 -11.01 -1.43 18.31
CA VAL A 113 -11.00 -2.42 17.23
C VAL A 113 -11.31 -1.74 15.89
N GLY A 114 -12.33 -0.89 15.85
CA GLY A 114 -12.67 -0.11 14.66
C GLY A 114 -11.54 0.81 14.21
N ALA A 115 -10.91 1.54 15.14
CA ALA A 115 -9.79 2.43 14.86
C ALA A 115 -8.57 1.67 14.32
N THR A 116 -8.25 0.51 14.93
CA THR A 116 -7.16 -0.35 14.48
C THR A 116 -7.42 -0.92 13.09
N ALA A 117 -8.65 -1.40 12.83
CA ALA A 117 -9.04 -1.90 11.52
C ALA A 117 -8.99 -0.79 10.45
N THR A 118 -9.43 0.44 10.78
CA THR A 118 -9.37 1.59 9.88
C THR A 118 -7.92 1.98 9.57
N ALA A 119 -7.05 2.11 10.57
CA ALA A 119 -5.65 2.45 10.37
C ALA A 119 -4.91 1.34 9.59
N GLY A 120 -5.11 0.07 9.97
CA GLY A 120 -4.53 -1.07 9.29
C GLY A 120 -4.98 -1.20 7.84
N LEU A 121 -6.26 -1.00 7.54
CA LEU A 121 -6.79 -1.03 6.18
C LEU A 121 -6.25 0.13 5.32
N ALA A 122 -6.23 1.34 5.87
CA ALA A 122 -5.69 2.50 5.16
C ALA A 122 -4.20 2.33 4.86
N CYS A 123 -3.40 1.95 5.85
CA CYS A 123 -1.97 1.77 5.68
C CYS A 123 -1.63 0.53 4.84
N GLY A 124 -2.24 -0.62 5.15
CA GLY A 124 -1.91 -1.89 4.53
C GLY A 124 -2.45 -2.04 3.11
N SER A 125 -3.68 -1.58 2.83
CA SER A 125 -4.28 -1.72 1.50
C SER A 125 -3.95 -0.54 0.60
N LEU A 126 -4.36 0.68 0.97
CA LEU A 126 -4.13 1.86 0.14
C LEU A 126 -2.66 2.23 0.05
N GLY A 127 -1.98 2.28 1.22
CA GLY A 127 -0.60 2.70 1.30
C GLY A 127 0.34 1.79 0.53
N ILE A 128 0.20 0.47 0.65
CA ILE A 128 1.05 -0.50 -0.07
C ILE A 128 0.78 -0.42 -1.57
N ASN A 129 -0.49 -0.28 -2.03
CA ASN A 129 -0.80 -0.17 -3.45
C ASN A 129 -0.18 1.09 -4.08
N VAL A 130 -0.26 2.24 -3.41
CA VAL A 130 0.39 3.47 -3.89
C VAL A 130 1.91 3.37 -3.81
N ALA A 131 2.44 2.77 -2.75
CA ALA A 131 3.88 2.50 -2.62
C ALA A 131 4.40 1.59 -3.72
N HIS A 132 3.62 0.58 -4.12
CA HIS A 132 3.91 -0.31 -5.24
C HIS A 132 4.04 0.47 -6.55
N GLU A 133 3.04 1.28 -6.91
CA GLU A 133 3.06 2.12 -8.12
C GLU A 133 4.27 3.08 -8.14
N LEU A 134 4.50 3.79 -7.04
CA LEU A 134 5.63 4.71 -6.91
C LEU A 134 6.98 3.97 -6.90
N GLY A 135 7.03 2.76 -6.37
CA GLY A 135 8.22 1.92 -6.28
C GLY A 135 8.73 1.40 -7.63
N HIS A 136 7.87 1.34 -8.65
CA HIS A 136 8.26 0.99 -10.03
C HIS A 136 8.90 2.13 -10.80
N ARG A 137 8.81 3.36 -10.31
CA ARG A 137 9.35 4.52 -11.00
C ARG A 137 10.85 4.65 -10.77
N PRO A 138 11.66 4.91 -11.82
CA PRO A 138 13.12 4.98 -11.71
C PRO A 138 13.62 6.22 -10.97
N GLN A 139 12.80 7.28 -10.88
CA GLN A 139 13.18 8.55 -10.28
C GLN A 139 13.33 8.44 -8.75
N THR A 140 14.11 9.33 -8.17
CA THR A 140 14.42 9.31 -6.74
C THR A 140 13.23 9.72 -5.88
N ALA A 141 12.48 10.75 -6.25
CA ALA A 141 11.36 11.26 -5.46
C ALA A 141 10.22 10.23 -5.29
N PRO A 142 9.70 9.55 -6.35
CA PRO A 142 8.70 8.50 -6.20
C PRO A 142 9.19 7.35 -5.30
N ARG A 143 10.46 6.98 -5.42
CA ARG A 143 11.05 5.91 -4.60
C ARG A 143 11.11 6.26 -3.11
N TRP A 144 11.45 7.51 -2.78
CA TRP A 144 11.38 7.98 -1.39
C TRP A 144 9.95 8.01 -0.87
N ALA A 145 8.99 8.45 -1.69
CA ALA A 145 7.56 8.44 -1.35
C ALA A 145 7.05 7.01 -1.11
N SER A 146 7.44 6.05 -1.96
CA SER A 146 7.18 4.63 -1.76
C SER A 146 7.72 4.13 -0.42
N TRP A 147 8.98 4.44 -0.10
CA TRP A 147 9.57 4.03 1.18
C TRP A 147 8.89 4.69 2.39
N ALA A 148 8.45 5.95 2.26
CA ALA A 148 7.70 6.62 3.32
C ALA A 148 6.37 5.90 3.60
N LEU A 149 5.64 5.47 2.56
CA LEU A 149 4.43 4.69 2.71
C LEU A 149 4.70 3.30 3.31
N LEU A 150 5.72 2.59 2.82
CA LEU A 150 6.09 1.27 3.33
C LEU A 150 6.64 1.31 4.77
N LEU A 151 7.22 2.42 5.20
CA LEU A 151 7.67 2.60 6.57
C LEU A 151 6.49 2.61 7.55
N SER A 152 5.36 3.21 7.18
CA SER A 152 4.16 3.27 8.03
C SER A 152 3.56 1.89 8.33
N THR A 153 3.89 0.89 7.53
CA THR A 153 3.45 -0.51 7.69
C THR A 153 4.59 -1.45 8.08
N HIS A 154 5.78 -0.94 8.38
CA HIS A 154 6.99 -1.74 8.62
C HIS A 154 7.31 -2.76 7.52
N TYR A 155 6.94 -2.45 6.26
CA TYR A 155 7.04 -3.35 5.12
C TYR A 155 8.08 -2.91 4.09
N LEU A 156 9.15 -2.19 4.51
CA LEU A 156 10.19 -1.63 3.61
C LEU A 156 10.88 -2.68 2.75
N HIS A 157 11.00 -3.93 3.24
CA HIS A 157 11.59 -5.03 2.49
C HIS A 157 10.81 -5.39 1.21
N PHE A 158 9.53 -5.02 1.14
CA PHE A 158 8.70 -5.16 -0.06
C PHE A 158 9.35 -4.51 -1.28
N SER A 159 9.97 -3.32 -1.14
CA SER A 159 10.62 -2.64 -2.26
C SER A 159 11.77 -3.43 -2.87
N ILE A 160 12.41 -4.31 -2.08
CA ILE A 160 13.50 -5.18 -2.55
C ILE A 160 12.92 -6.45 -3.17
N GLU A 161 12.05 -7.12 -2.41
CA GLU A 161 11.50 -8.41 -2.80
C GLU A 161 10.59 -8.27 -4.01
N HIS A 162 9.69 -7.30 -4.03
CA HIS A 162 8.76 -7.09 -5.12
C HIS A 162 9.47 -6.82 -6.45
N ASN A 163 10.39 -5.86 -6.49
CA ASN A 163 11.05 -5.45 -7.72
C ASN A 163 12.11 -6.46 -8.23
N ARG A 164 12.72 -7.25 -7.35
CA ARG A 164 13.85 -8.14 -7.74
C ARG A 164 13.56 -9.61 -7.51
N GLY A 165 12.61 -9.94 -6.67
CA GLY A 165 12.22 -11.30 -6.34
C GLY A 165 10.93 -11.70 -7.06
N HIS A 166 9.82 -11.10 -6.66
CA HIS A 166 8.50 -11.40 -7.20
C HIS A 166 8.43 -11.27 -8.73
N HIS A 167 8.82 -10.15 -9.30
CA HIS A 167 8.80 -9.95 -10.76
C HIS A 167 9.62 -10.97 -11.54
N ALA A 168 10.67 -11.52 -10.93
CA ALA A 168 11.51 -12.54 -11.58
C ALA A 168 10.94 -13.96 -11.44
N ARG A 169 10.01 -14.19 -10.47
CA ARG A 169 9.56 -15.54 -10.07
C ARG A 169 8.05 -15.67 -10.00
N VAL A 170 7.29 -14.65 -10.41
CA VAL A 170 5.82 -14.65 -10.36
C VAL A 170 5.25 -15.94 -10.95
N ALA A 171 4.22 -16.48 -10.30
CA ALA A 171 3.55 -17.75 -10.64
C ALA A 171 4.43 -19.01 -10.52
N THR A 172 5.58 -18.94 -9.85
CA THR A 172 6.40 -20.12 -9.52
C THR A 172 6.30 -20.47 -8.02
N PRO A 173 6.64 -21.71 -7.61
CA PRO A 173 6.70 -22.09 -6.21
C PRO A 173 7.73 -21.31 -5.37
N ASP A 174 8.75 -20.71 -6.02
CA ASP A 174 9.81 -19.95 -5.38
C ASP A 174 9.40 -18.50 -5.07
N ASP A 175 8.26 -18.05 -5.59
CA ASP A 175 7.72 -16.73 -5.31
C ASP A 175 6.93 -16.73 -3.99
N PRO A 176 7.36 -15.96 -2.97
CA PRO A 176 6.61 -15.83 -1.73
C PRO A 176 5.21 -15.25 -1.89
N ALA A 177 5.01 -14.40 -2.90
CA ALA A 177 3.74 -13.71 -3.16
C ALA A 177 2.78 -14.53 -4.05
N THR A 178 3.19 -15.69 -4.56
CA THR A 178 2.31 -16.62 -5.29
C THR A 178 1.60 -17.57 -4.34
N ALA A 179 0.26 -17.56 -4.33
CA ALA A 179 -0.55 -18.49 -3.54
C ALA A 179 -0.41 -19.92 -4.07
N ARG A 180 -0.43 -20.90 -3.18
CA ARG A 180 -0.35 -22.32 -3.52
C ARG A 180 -1.75 -22.93 -3.63
N LEU A 181 -1.93 -23.87 -4.53
CA LEU A 181 -3.21 -24.56 -4.68
C LEU A 181 -3.63 -25.22 -3.34
N GLY A 182 -4.83 -24.90 -2.86
CA GLY A 182 -5.36 -25.40 -1.60
C GLY A 182 -4.85 -24.67 -0.35
N GLU A 183 -3.99 -23.66 -0.49
CA GLU A 183 -3.53 -22.85 0.62
C GLU A 183 -4.63 -21.87 1.09
N THR A 184 -4.91 -21.84 2.40
CA THR A 184 -5.85 -20.86 2.96
C THR A 184 -5.24 -19.47 2.93
N VAL A 185 -6.08 -18.42 2.85
CA VAL A 185 -5.61 -17.03 2.87
C VAL A 185 -4.78 -16.70 4.12
N PHE A 186 -5.12 -17.27 5.27
CA PHE A 186 -4.38 -17.05 6.52
C PHE A 186 -2.99 -17.70 6.49
N ALA A 187 -2.88 -18.93 5.97
CA ALA A 187 -1.59 -19.60 5.79
C ALA A 187 -0.72 -18.85 4.75
N PHE A 188 -1.35 -18.39 3.66
CA PHE A 188 -0.70 -17.57 2.64
C PHE A 188 -0.11 -16.28 3.25
N TRP A 189 -0.87 -15.52 4.05
CA TRP A 189 -0.37 -14.28 4.64
C TRP A 189 0.87 -14.52 5.50
N VAL A 190 0.82 -15.48 6.42
CA VAL A 190 1.96 -15.79 7.29
C VAL A 190 3.18 -16.22 6.48
N ARG A 191 2.98 -17.12 5.52
CA ARG A 191 4.06 -17.59 4.65
C ARG A 191 4.62 -16.48 3.77
N SER A 192 3.76 -15.72 3.11
CA SER A 192 4.16 -14.66 2.19
C SER A 192 4.99 -13.58 2.91
N ILE A 193 4.54 -13.08 4.05
CA ILE A 193 5.26 -12.06 4.82
C ILE A 193 6.63 -12.60 5.26
N ARG A 194 6.67 -13.79 5.88
CA ARG A 194 7.90 -14.40 6.36
C ARG A 194 8.90 -14.66 5.24
N ASP A 195 8.43 -15.24 4.15
CA ASP A 195 9.32 -15.68 3.07
C ASP A 195 9.73 -14.51 2.17
N SER A 196 8.91 -13.47 2.01
CA SER A 196 9.30 -12.21 1.37
C SER A 196 10.42 -11.50 2.13
N TRP A 197 10.36 -11.46 3.46
CA TRP A 197 11.42 -10.91 4.28
C TRP A 197 12.73 -11.69 4.15
N ARG A 198 12.67 -13.03 4.17
CA ARG A 198 13.83 -13.91 3.95
C ARG A 198 14.43 -13.74 2.56
N SER A 199 13.56 -13.68 1.55
CA SER A 199 13.95 -13.47 0.16
C SER A 199 14.65 -12.12 -0.03
N ALA A 200 14.13 -11.04 0.55
CA ALA A 200 14.75 -9.73 0.49
C ALA A 200 16.19 -9.73 1.06
N TRP A 201 16.42 -10.42 2.18
CA TRP A 201 17.77 -10.63 2.73
C TRP A 201 18.67 -11.42 1.78
N ALA A 202 18.19 -12.49 1.16
CA ALA A 202 18.96 -13.30 0.23
C ALA A 202 19.31 -12.52 -1.03
N LEU A 203 18.38 -11.71 -1.56
CA LEU A 203 18.59 -10.84 -2.71
C LEU A 203 19.65 -9.76 -2.43
N GLU A 204 19.62 -9.14 -1.24
CA GLU A 204 20.63 -8.17 -0.84
C GLU A 204 22.00 -8.83 -0.62
N ASP A 205 22.06 -10.00 0.00
CA ASP A 205 23.29 -10.78 0.12
C ASP A 205 23.92 -11.10 -1.23
N HIS A 206 23.12 -11.53 -2.19
CA HIS A 206 23.60 -11.82 -3.54
C HIS A 206 24.16 -10.55 -4.22
N ARG A 207 23.45 -9.42 -4.09
CA ARG A 207 23.92 -8.13 -4.62
C ARG A 207 25.26 -7.70 -4.00
N LEU A 208 25.37 -7.78 -2.68
CA LEU A 208 26.58 -7.35 -1.96
C LEU A 208 27.78 -8.22 -2.25
N ARG A 209 27.61 -9.54 -2.40
CA ARG A 209 28.70 -10.44 -2.83
C ARG A 209 29.28 -10.05 -4.18
N LYS A 210 28.41 -9.67 -5.15
CA LYS A 210 28.89 -9.18 -6.46
C LYS A 210 29.66 -7.87 -6.37
N LEU A 211 29.43 -7.06 -5.34
CA LEU A 211 30.08 -5.78 -5.11
C LEU A 211 31.24 -5.87 -4.11
N ALA A 212 31.61 -7.07 -3.67
CA ALA A 212 32.63 -7.34 -2.65
C ALA A 212 32.39 -6.60 -1.32
N HIS A 213 31.11 -6.39 -0.95
CA HIS A 213 30.74 -5.76 0.34
C HIS A 213 30.30 -6.80 1.36
N PRO A 214 30.62 -6.61 2.66
CA PRO A 214 30.14 -7.48 3.73
C PRO A 214 28.61 -7.44 3.87
N ARG A 215 27.99 -8.58 4.23
CA ARG A 215 26.54 -8.70 4.45
C ARG A 215 26.00 -7.68 5.44
N ARG A 216 26.71 -7.42 6.54
CA ARG A 216 26.29 -6.49 7.62
C ARG A 216 26.90 -5.09 7.45
N SER A 217 27.10 -4.65 6.21
CA SER A 217 27.61 -3.31 5.93
C SER A 217 26.46 -2.29 5.79
N PRO A 218 26.76 -0.98 5.93
CA PRO A 218 25.79 0.09 5.64
C PRO A 218 25.29 0.12 4.19
N HIS A 219 25.98 -0.60 3.28
CA HIS A 219 25.56 -0.76 1.90
C HIS A 219 24.41 -1.76 1.73
N ASN A 220 24.09 -2.54 2.79
CA ASN A 220 22.96 -3.45 2.78
C ASN A 220 21.66 -2.69 3.04
N MET A 221 20.76 -2.68 2.05
CA MET A 221 19.47 -2.02 2.16
C MET A 221 18.60 -2.63 3.27
N MET A 222 18.67 -3.95 3.49
CA MET A 222 17.92 -4.60 4.58
C MET A 222 18.40 -4.16 5.96
N VAL A 223 19.70 -3.95 6.15
CA VAL A 223 20.24 -3.38 7.41
C VAL A 223 19.70 -1.97 7.63
N ARG A 224 19.74 -1.13 6.60
CA ARG A 224 19.23 0.25 6.67
C ARG A 224 17.72 0.29 6.95
N PHE A 225 16.94 -0.52 6.24
CA PHE A 225 15.50 -0.60 6.41
C PHE A 225 15.12 -1.10 7.80
N THR A 226 15.77 -2.17 8.27
CA THR A 226 15.55 -2.67 9.64
C THR A 226 15.90 -1.60 10.68
N ALA A 227 17.02 -0.90 10.52
CA ALA A 227 17.41 0.16 11.45
C ALA A 227 16.37 1.30 11.48
N VAL A 228 15.89 1.76 10.33
CA VAL A 228 14.86 2.82 10.25
C VAL A 228 13.54 2.35 10.90
N GLN A 229 13.11 1.12 10.65
CA GLN A 229 11.90 0.56 11.27
C GLN A 229 12.05 0.44 12.80
N VAL A 230 13.18 -0.05 13.31
CA VAL A 230 13.44 -0.11 14.75
C VAL A 230 13.46 1.30 15.35
N LEU A 231 14.15 2.25 14.70
CA LEU A 231 14.19 3.63 15.18
C LEU A 231 12.80 4.29 15.18
N SER A 232 11.92 3.97 14.22
CA SER A 232 10.55 4.48 14.21
C SER A 232 9.72 3.95 15.39
N VAL A 233 9.83 2.65 15.70
CA VAL A 233 9.16 2.06 16.88
C VAL A 233 9.68 2.66 18.19
N LEU A 234 11.01 2.79 18.33
CA LEU A 234 11.63 3.42 19.49
C LEU A 234 11.20 4.88 19.63
N GLY A 235 11.19 5.64 18.51
CA GLY A 235 10.74 7.03 18.49
C GLY A 235 9.29 7.19 18.94
N VAL A 236 8.39 6.36 18.42
CA VAL A 236 6.98 6.33 18.86
C VAL A 236 6.89 5.96 20.33
N GLY A 237 7.65 4.96 20.79
CA GLY A 237 7.67 4.55 22.19
C GLY A 237 8.15 5.64 23.14
N LEU A 238 9.16 6.42 22.74
CA LEU A 238 9.68 7.55 23.53
C LEU A 238 8.71 8.73 23.57
N VAL A 239 8.00 9.01 22.48
CA VAL A 239 7.12 10.20 22.37
C VAL A 239 5.69 9.91 22.85
N LEU A 240 5.13 8.75 22.49
CA LEU A 240 3.73 8.39 22.72
C LEU A 240 3.54 7.23 23.71
N GLY A 241 4.63 6.67 24.20
CA GLY A 241 4.60 5.56 25.15
C GLY A 241 4.56 4.16 24.52
N PRO A 242 4.78 3.12 25.35
CA PRO A 242 4.97 1.74 24.87
C PRO A 242 3.70 1.15 24.23
N VAL A 243 2.50 1.59 24.63
CA VAL A 243 1.23 1.10 24.07
C VAL A 243 1.10 1.55 22.61
N ALA A 244 1.44 2.81 22.31
CA ALA A 244 1.45 3.32 20.95
C ALA A 244 2.54 2.66 20.10
N ALA A 245 3.71 2.38 20.67
CA ALA A 245 4.76 1.61 19.99
C ALA A 245 4.31 0.19 19.65
N GLY A 246 3.59 -0.48 20.55
CA GLY A 246 2.96 -1.78 20.28
C GLY A 246 1.86 -1.73 19.21
N ALA A 247 1.11 -0.64 19.17
CA ALA A 247 0.05 -0.44 18.18
C ALA A 247 0.59 -0.09 16.77
N LEU A 248 1.86 0.30 16.65
CA LEU A 248 2.54 0.53 15.38
C LEU A 248 2.99 -0.79 14.72
N LEU A 249 3.14 -1.87 15.48
CA LEU A 249 3.57 -3.19 15.01
C LEU A 249 2.41 -4.09 14.60
#